data_272adab3397c3e06e6ebd6116675cbfd
#
_entry.id   272adab3397c3e06e6ebd6116675cbfd
#
_cell.length_a   1.000
_cell.length_b   1.000
_cell.length_c   1.000
_cell.angle_alpha   90.00
_cell.angle_beta   90.00
_cell.angle_gamma   90.00
#
_symmetry.space_group_name_H-M   'P 1'
#
loop_
_entity.id
_entity.type
_entity.pdbx_description
1 polymer ?
#
loop_
_entity_poly.entity_id
_entity_poly.type
_entity_poly.pdbx_seq_one_letter_code
_entity_poly.pdbx_strand_id
1 'polypeptide(L)'
;MTNQKTTTDYTRPKGLLSALIHHCLSNKLVVFLAILFVIVWGLIVAPFDWQFDGFLKPLRVLPRDPVPVDAIPDIGENQQIVFTQWRGRSPQDVEDQISYPLTVSMLGIPGVKTVRSYSMFGFSTVYIIFKEDVEFYWSRSRVLEKLNSLPAGTLPPGVKPALGPDATALGQVYWYTLEGRDPQGNPTGGWDLQELRSIQDWYVRYGLMAAESISEVASVGGYVKEYQIDVDPDAMRAHNVTLEEVFKAVKMSNLDVGARTIEINRVEYIIRGLGFIEKIADVEQSVVKVSDNVPIYVKDLAHVSLGPALRRGALDKGGAESVGGVAVVRYGENPHPAIKNLRALSRKFGRA
;
A
#
# COMPACT_ATOMS: atom_id res chain seq x y z
N MET A 1 73.67 56.44 0.68
CA MET A 1 72.23 55.95 0.59
C MET A 1 72.25 54.44 0.50
N THR A 2 72.12 53.77 1.62
CA THR A 2 72.22 52.33 1.76
C THR A 2 70.82 51.72 1.70
N ASN A 3 70.60 50.93 0.65
CA ASN A 3 69.34 50.27 0.38
C ASN A 3 69.21 48.98 1.24
N GLN A 4 68.52 49.05 2.37
CA GLN A 4 68.18 47.87 3.17
C GLN A 4 67.06 47.12 2.47
N LYS A 5 67.36 45.98 1.88
CA LYS A 5 66.36 44.96 1.51
C LYS A 5 65.92 44.29 2.79
N THR A 6 64.71 44.58 3.20
CA THR A 6 63.95 43.79 4.25
C THR A 6 63.65 42.41 3.67
N THR A 7 64.47 41.44 3.97
CA THR A 7 64.20 40.03 3.80
C THR A 7 63.15 39.66 4.85
N THR A 8 61.88 39.53 4.43
CA THR A 8 60.81 38.93 5.26
C THR A 8 61.18 37.48 5.48
N ASP A 9 61.56 37.18 6.72
CA ASP A 9 61.86 35.81 7.18
C ASP A 9 60.57 34.99 7.28
N TYR A 10 60.28 34.14 6.28
CA TYR A 10 59.11 33.24 6.21
C TYR A 10 59.30 31.95 7.04
N THR A 11 60.12 31.92 8.07
CA THR A 11 60.67 30.68 8.61
C THR A 11 59.92 30.03 9.75
N ARG A 12 58.70 30.36 10.10
CA ARG A 12 57.89 29.43 10.94
C ARG A 12 56.38 29.72 10.84
N PRO A 13 55.59 28.73 10.44
CA PRO A 13 54.13 28.92 10.39
C PRO A 13 53.59 29.12 11.82
N LYS A 14 52.97 30.26 12.10
CA LYS A 14 52.30 30.55 13.37
C LYS A 14 50.83 30.10 13.24
N GLY A 15 50.55 28.89 13.73
CA GLY A 15 49.19 28.33 13.73
C GLY A 15 49.04 27.06 12.90
N LEU A 16 48.07 26.23 13.24
CA LEU A 16 47.78 24.92 12.63
C LEU A 16 47.55 25.06 11.10
N LEU A 17 46.79 26.06 10.68
CA LEU A 17 46.47 26.30 9.28
C LEU A 17 47.72 26.67 8.42
N SER A 18 48.60 27.52 8.96
CA SER A 18 49.82 27.92 8.30
C SER A 18 50.84 26.76 8.25
N ALA A 19 50.89 25.90 9.25
CA ALA A 19 51.68 24.68 9.22
C ALA A 19 51.20 23.69 8.17
N LEU A 20 49.86 23.51 8.06
CA LEU A 20 49.24 22.67 7.05
C LEU A 20 49.55 23.16 5.63
N ILE A 21 49.38 24.47 5.37
CA ILE A 21 49.68 25.07 4.06
C ILE A 21 51.14 24.89 3.71
N HIS A 22 52.05 25.14 4.64
CA HIS A 22 53.49 24.95 4.43
C HIS A 22 53.83 23.49 4.13
N HIS A 23 53.22 22.53 4.85
CA HIS A 23 53.43 21.10 4.60
C HIS A 23 52.92 20.71 3.19
N CYS A 24 51.76 21.19 2.79
CA CYS A 24 51.21 20.96 1.46
C CYS A 24 52.09 21.52 0.35
N LEU A 25 52.62 22.74 0.52
CA LEU A 25 53.50 23.38 -0.45
C LEU A 25 54.88 22.70 -0.55
N SER A 26 55.40 22.17 0.58
CA SER A 26 56.69 21.47 0.64
C SER A 26 56.61 20.06 0.06
N ASN A 27 55.46 19.38 0.20
CA ASN A 27 55.30 17.97 -0.20
C ASN A 27 54.27 17.82 -1.34
N LYS A 28 54.59 18.34 -2.51
CA LYS A 28 53.69 18.34 -3.68
C LYS A 28 53.17 16.95 -4.08
N LEU A 29 53.99 15.90 -3.93
CA LEU A 29 53.63 14.54 -4.26
C LEU A 29 52.54 14.02 -3.31
N VAL A 30 52.61 14.32 -2.00
CA VAL A 30 51.62 13.95 -1.00
C VAL A 30 50.28 14.60 -1.31
N VAL A 31 50.33 15.90 -1.70
CA VAL A 31 49.10 16.62 -2.09
C VAL A 31 48.47 16.02 -3.34
N PHE A 32 49.30 15.71 -4.34
CA PHE A 32 48.81 15.06 -5.56
C PHE A 32 48.17 13.71 -5.30
N LEU A 33 48.79 12.86 -4.44
CA LEU A 33 48.20 11.59 -4.04
C LEU A 33 46.93 11.76 -3.26
N ALA A 34 46.85 12.75 -2.36
CA ALA A 34 45.64 13.05 -1.60
C ALA A 34 44.48 13.50 -2.52
N ILE A 35 44.77 14.37 -3.51
CA ILE A 35 43.80 14.79 -4.50
C ILE A 35 43.33 13.59 -5.34
N LEU A 36 44.26 12.75 -5.81
CA LEU A 36 43.95 11.56 -6.56
C LEU A 36 43.07 10.60 -5.75
N PHE A 37 43.39 10.42 -4.47
CA PHE A 37 42.56 9.61 -3.53
C PHE A 37 41.14 10.16 -3.42
N VAL A 38 40.98 11.47 -3.22
CA VAL A 38 39.66 12.12 -3.12
C VAL A 38 38.87 11.95 -4.43
N ILE A 39 39.53 12.09 -5.59
CA ILE A 39 38.87 11.88 -6.88
C ILE A 39 38.41 10.43 -7.04
N VAL A 40 39.27 9.46 -6.75
CA VAL A 40 38.92 8.02 -6.84
C VAL A 40 37.80 7.66 -5.84
N TRP A 41 37.91 8.15 -4.61
CA TRP A 41 36.87 7.99 -3.61
C TRP A 41 35.55 8.61 -4.07
N GLY A 42 35.57 9.83 -4.59
CA GLY A 42 34.39 10.50 -5.14
C GLY A 42 33.73 9.73 -6.29
N LEU A 43 34.52 9.10 -7.17
CA LEU A 43 34.01 8.27 -8.25
C LEU A 43 33.37 6.96 -7.74
N ILE A 44 33.89 6.37 -6.66
CA ILE A 44 33.34 5.17 -6.04
C ILE A 44 31.99 5.47 -5.38
N VAL A 45 31.87 6.61 -4.71
CA VAL A 45 30.70 6.98 -3.88
C VAL A 45 29.66 7.81 -4.66
N ALA A 46 30.00 8.26 -5.87
CA ALA A 46 29.11 9.08 -6.69
C ALA A 46 27.77 8.36 -6.98
N PRO A 47 26.63 9.04 -6.80
CA PRO A 47 25.29 8.43 -6.89
C PRO A 47 24.84 8.14 -8.33
N PHE A 48 25.72 8.24 -9.32
CA PHE A 48 25.39 8.06 -10.72
C PHE A 48 25.67 6.63 -11.19
N ASP A 49 24.78 6.07 -11.99
CA ASP A 49 25.01 4.81 -12.70
C ASP A 49 25.96 5.06 -13.91
N TRP A 50 27.23 5.14 -13.61
CA TRP A 50 28.25 5.26 -14.65
C TRP A 50 28.32 3.98 -15.49
N GLN A 51 27.98 4.06 -16.76
CA GLN A 51 28.29 3.00 -17.73
C GLN A 51 29.67 3.27 -18.30
N PHE A 52 30.69 2.67 -17.71
CA PHE A 52 32.04 2.76 -18.21
C PHE A 52 32.20 1.82 -19.43
N ASP A 53 32.09 2.37 -20.62
CA ASP A 53 32.32 1.67 -21.88
C ASP A 53 33.64 2.12 -22.53
N GLY A 54 34.21 1.31 -23.42
CA GLY A 54 35.45 1.60 -24.10
C GLY A 54 36.67 1.55 -23.20
N PHE A 55 37.50 2.60 -23.22
CA PHE A 55 38.76 2.70 -22.49
C PHE A 55 38.63 2.64 -20.96
N LEU A 56 37.46 3.00 -20.42
CA LEU A 56 37.18 3.00 -18.98
C LEU A 56 36.59 1.68 -18.46
N LYS A 57 36.47 0.68 -19.32
CA LYS A 57 35.95 -0.65 -18.98
C LYS A 57 36.64 -1.32 -17.78
N PRO A 58 37.97 -1.15 -17.53
CA PRO A 58 38.61 -1.68 -16.34
C PRO A 58 38.09 -1.12 -15.02
N LEU A 59 37.52 0.09 -15.01
CA LEU A 59 36.96 0.72 -13.81
C LEU A 59 35.64 0.05 -13.32
N ARG A 60 35.07 -0.81 -14.13
CA ARG A 60 33.91 -1.64 -13.69
C ARG A 60 34.23 -2.60 -12.53
N VAL A 61 35.50 -2.90 -12.29
CA VAL A 61 35.96 -3.82 -11.24
C VAL A 61 36.07 -3.11 -9.88
N LEU A 62 36.06 -1.78 -9.84
CA LEU A 62 36.08 -1.03 -8.58
C LEU A 62 34.80 -1.31 -7.80
N PRO A 63 34.91 -1.74 -6.51
CA PRO A 63 33.76 -1.90 -5.66
C PRO A 63 33.07 -0.53 -5.51
N ARG A 64 31.83 -0.43 -5.95
CA ARG A 64 31.04 0.80 -5.85
C ARG A 64 30.10 0.69 -4.67
N ASP A 65 30.10 1.74 -3.87
CA ASP A 65 29.17 1.93 -2.77
C ASP A 65 28.55 3.34 -2.92
N PRO A 66 27.63 3.53 -3.90
CA PRO A 66 27.06 4.83 -4.18
C PRO A 66 26.25 5.34 -3.00
N VAL A 67 26.47 6.58 -2.62
CA VAL A 67 25.65 7.25 -1.60
C VAL A 67 24.20 7.20 -2.04
N PRO A 68 23.28 6.68 -1.19
CA PRO A 68 21.87 6.69 -1.50
C PRO A 68 21.37 8.13 -1.65
N VAL A 69 20.86 8.46 -2.84
CA VAL A 69 20.24 9.76 -3.12
C VAL A 69 18.76 9.52 -3.25
N ASP A 70 17.99 10.22 -2.46
CA ASP A 70 16.55 10.22 -2.57
C ASP A 70 16.12 11.19 -3.67
N ALA A 71 15.58 10.64 -4.76
CA ALA A 71 15.07 11.42 -5.89
C ALA A 71 13.72 12.10 -5.58
N ILE A 72 13.01 11.60 -4.57
CA ILE A 72 11.71 12.10 -4.11
C ILE A 72 11.78 12.19 -2.57
N PRO A 73 12.35 13.28 -2.04
CA PRO A 73 12.49 13.42 -0.60
C PRO A 73 11.12 13.55 0.08
N ASP A 74 11.03 13.07 1.32
CA ASP A 74 9.82 13.15 2.15
C ASP A 74 9.62 14.58 2.68
N ILE A 75 9.41 15.54 1.78
CA ILE A 75 9.14 16.97 2.09
C ILE A 75 7.65 17.25 2.32
N GLY A 76 6.80 16.25 2.28
CA GLY A 76 5.38 16.39 2.54
C GLY A 76 5.07 16.70 4.00
N GLU A 77 3.90 17.27 4.25
CA GLU A 77 3.40 17.43 5.63
C GLU A 77 3.30 16.05 6.32
N ASN A 78 3.61 16.00 7.62
CA ASN A 78 3.37 14.81 8.43
C ASN A 78 1.85 14.59 8.55
N GLN A 79 1.32 13.73 7.69
CA GLN A 79 -0.09 13.46 7.54
C GLN A 79 -0.40 11.99 7.79
N GLN A 80 -1.34 11.73 8.70
CA GLN A 80 -1.91 10.41 8.92
C GLN A 80 -3.33 10.37 8.34
N ILE A 81 -3.69 9.25 7.72
CA ILE A 81 -4.98 9.11 7.05
C ILE A 81 -5.76 7.97 7.71
N VAL A 82 -7.01 8.22 8.06
CA VAL A 82 -7.91 7.21 8.60
C VAL A 82 -9.05 6.99 7.61
N PHE A 83 -9.23 5.74 7.19
CA PHE A 83 -10.31 5.31 6.29
C PHE A 83 -11.39 4.58 7.06
N THR A 84 -12.64 4.83 6.69
CA THR A 84 -13.77 4.12 7.29
C THR A 84 -14.81 3.80 6.21
N GLN A 85 -15.19 2.52 6.09
CA GLN A 85 -16.23 2.08 5.17
C GLN A 85 -17.55 1.86 5.91
N TRP A 86 -18.63 2.41 5.35
CA TRP A 86 -20.00 2.17 5.81
C TRP A 86 -20.93 2.05 4.61
N ARG A 87 -20.92 0.89 3.99
CA ARG A 87 -21.60 0.64 2.71
C ARG A 87 -23.09 0.95 2.77
N GLY A 88 -23.61 1.51 1.67
CA GLY A 88 -25.04 1.79 1.50
C GLY A 88 -25.53 3.06 2.21
N ARG A 89 -24.65 3.90 2.75
CA ARG A 89 -25.01 5.12 3.46
C ARG A 89 -24.72 6.38 2.65
N SER A 90 -25.60 7.38 2.78
CA SER A 90 -25.44 8.67 2.14
C SER A 90 -24.18 9.39 2.63
N PRO A 91 -23.62 10.35 1.88
CA PRO A 91 -22.51 11.16 2.34
C PRO A 91 -22.84 11.92 3.64
N GLN A 92 -24.10 12.35 3.83
CA GLN A 92 -24.55 13.03 5.02
C GLN A 92 -24.53 12.09 6.24
N ASP A 93 -25.06 10.86 6.11
CA ASP A 93 -25.01 9.88 7.21
C ASP A 93 -23.57 9.57 7.59
N VAL A 94 -22.67 9.44 6.60
CA VAL A 94 -21.23 9.20 6.82
C VAL A 94 -20.59 10.39 7.52
N GLU A 95 -20.94 11.62 7.14
CA GLU A 95 -20.44 12.81 7.80
C GLU A 95 -20.88 12.87 9.27
N ASP A 96 -22.16 12.75 9.52
CA ASP A 96 -22.74 12.93 10.85
C ASP A 96 -22.30 11.85 11.83
N GLN A 97 -22.22 10.60 11.38
CA GLN A 97 -22.00 9.44 12.26
C GLN A 97 -20.58 8.86 12.24
N ILE A 98 -19.75 9.27 11.29
CA ILE A 98 -18.37 8.76 11.17
C ILE A 98 -17.36 9.89 11.10
N SER A 99 -17.44 10.75 10.07
CA SER A 99 -16.40 11.75 9.81
C SER A 99 -16.31 12.78 10.92
N TYR A 100 -17.44 13.31 11.36
CA TYR A 100 -17.48 14.32 12.42
C TYR A 100 -17.02 13.76 13.77
N PRO A 101 -17.53 12.63 14.29
CA PRO A 101 -17.04 12.05 15.54
C PRO A 101 -15.54 11.71 15.52
N LEU A 102 -15.03 11.16 14.41
CA LEU A 102 -13.61 10.90 14.26
C LEU A 102 -12.80 12.19 14.23
N THR A 103 -13.23 13.21 13.47
CA THR A 103 -12.55 14.51 13.39
C THR A 103 -12.41 15.14 14.78
N VAL A 104 -13.50 15.20 15.54
CA VAL A 104 -13.48 15.74 16.91
C VAL A 104 -12.56 14.94 17.82
N SER A 105 -12.58 13.62 17.71
CA SER A 105 -11.71 12.74 18.51
C SER A 105 -10.23 12.96 18.20
N MET A 106 -9.87 13.17 16.93
CA MET A 106 -8.49 13.34 16.50
C MET A 106 -7.91 14.71 16.84
N LEU A 107 -8.73 15.75 16.95
CA LEU A 107 -8.29 17.10 17.37
C LEU A 107 -7.63 17.12 18.76
N GLY A 108 -7.96 16.18 19.63
CA GLY A 108 -7.37 16.06 20.96
C GLY A 108 -5.98 15.41 21.00
N ILE A 109 -5.39 15.03 19.89
CA ILE A 109 -4.06 14.43 19.85
C ILE A 109 -2.99 15.54 19.93
N PRO A 110 -2.00 15.44 20.83
CA PRO A 110 -0.92 16.42 20.91
C PRO A 110 -0.16 16.54 19.59
N GLY A 111 0.22 17.77 19.23
CA GLY A 111 0.98 18.04 18.01
C GLY A 111 0.15 18.09 16.73
N VAL A 112 -1.15 17.85 16.77
CA VAL A 112 -2.04 18.05 15.62
C VAL A 112 -2.10 19.53 15.26
N LYS A 113 -1.89 19.84 13.97
CA LYS A 113 -2.01 21.16 13.36
C LYS A 113 -3.43 21.41 12.87
N THR A 114 -4.00 20.43 12.17
CA THR A 114 -5.38 20.49 11.66
C THR A 114 -5.89 19.08 11.35
N VAL A 115 -7.21 18.92 11.39
CA VAL A 115 -7.90 17.71 10.95
C VAL A 115 -8.90 18.08 9.86
N ARG A 116 -8.92 17.35 8.78
CA ARG A 116 -9.85 17.52 7.67
C ARG A 116 -10.53 16.19 7.38
N SER A 117 -11.79 16.21 7.02
CA SER A 117 -12.49 14.99 6.62
C SER A 117 -13.16 15.16 5.26
N TYR A 118 -13.34 14.04 4.60
CA TYR A 118 -14.04 13.94 3.33
C TYR A 118 -15.02 12.77 3.40
N SER A 119 -16.30 13.05 3.18
CA SER A 119 -17.40 12.09 3.25
C SER A 119 -17.95 11.81 1.87
N MET A 120 -17.95 10.54 1.49
CA MET A 120 -18.53 10.05 0.24
C MET A 120 -19.63 9.01 0.55
N PHE A 121 -20.36 8.60 -0.49
CA PHE A 121 -21.31 7.50 -0.37
C PHE A 121 -20.65 6.24 0.20
N GLY A 122 -21.00 5.88 1.43
CA GLY A 122 -20.50 4.73 2.15
C GLY A 122 -19.01 4.75 2.49
N PHE A 123 -18.34 5.90 2.53
CA PHE A 123 -16.90 6.00 2.79
C PHE A 123 -16.51 7.34 3.41
N SER A 124 -15.67 7.27 4.43
CA SER A 124 -15.08 8.44 5.09
C SER A 124 -13.57 8.38 5.02
N THR A 125 -12.95 9.53 4.80
CA THR A 125 -11.50 9.73 4.93
C THR A 125 -11.25 10.88 5.87
N VAL A 126 -10.44 10.68 6.90
CA VAL A 126 -10.02 11.72 7.84
C VAL A 126 -8.51 11.91 7.74
N TYR A 127 -8.09 13.12 7.42
CA TYR A 127 -6.71 13.54 7.30
C TYR A 127 -6.29 14.25 8.58
N ILE A 128 -5.33 13.72 9.29
CA ILE A 128 -4.77 14.29 10.52
C ILE A 128 -3.39 14.83 10.18
N ILE A 129 -3.25 16.14 10.14
CA ILE A 129 -2.01 16.85 9.79
C ILE A 129 -1.34 17.30 11.08
N PHE A 130 -0.11 16.88 11.28
CA PHE A 130 0.71 17.22 12.43
C PHE A 130 1.64 18.40 12.15
N LYS A 131 2.19 18.99 13.20
CA LYS A 131 3.23 20.01 13.10
C LYS A 131 4.53 19.38 12.58
N GLU A 132 5.41 20.19 12.01
CA GLU A 132 6.66 19.73 11.37
C GLU A 132 7.67 19.12 12.35
N ASP A 133 7.60 19.51 13.63
CA ASP A 133 8.46 19.00 14.70
C ASP A 133 8.02 17.63 15.26
N VAL A 134 6.88 17.11 14.80
CA VAL A 134 6.35 15.81 15.24
C VAL A 134 6.88 14.69 14.34
N GLU A 135 7.48 13.67 14.94
CA GLU A 135 7.99 12.50 14.23
C GLU A 135 6.83 11.67 13.65
N PHE A 136 7.04 11.13 12.43
CA PHE A 136 6.00 10.46 11.65
C PHE A 136 5.42 9.21 12.32
N TYR A 137 6.28 8.30 12.81
CA TYR A 137 5.81 7.06 13.43
C TYR A 137 5.24 7.30 14.83
N TRP A 138 5.72 8.33 15.54
CA TRP A 138 5.11 8.75 16.78
C TRP A 138 3.69 9.24 16.56
N SER A 139 3.48 10.11 15.55
CA SER A 139 2.14 10.62 15.19
C SER A 139 1.20 9.47 14.81
N ARG A 140 1.71 8.50 14.05
CA ARG A 140 0.97 7.28 13.65
C ARG A 140 0.54 6.46 14.87
N SER A 141 1.44 6.28 15.83
CA SER A 141 1.15 5.56 17.07
C SER A 141 0.08 6.25 17.90
N ARG A 142 0.10 7.59 17.99
CA ARG A 142 -0.92 8.37 18.70
C ARG A 142 -2.29 8.28 18.05
N VAL A 143 -2.35 8.32 16.72
CA VAL A 143 -3.62 8.11 15.99
C VAL A 143 -4.16 6.71 16.25
N LEU A 144 -3.32 5.67 16.17
CA LEU A 144 -3.74 4.30 16.43
C LEU A 144 -4.24 4.11 17.87
N GLU A 145 -3.54 4.65 18.85
CA GLU A 145 -3.96 4.64 20.27
C GLU A 145 -5.33 5.31 20.44
N LYS A 146 -5.51 6.48 19.78
CA LYS A 146 -6.78 7.21 19.85
C LYS A 146 -7.92 6.44 19.20
N LEU A 147 -7.69 5.80 18.06
CA LEU A 147 -8.67 4.92 17.40
C LEU A 147 -9.08 3.75 18.29
N ASN A 148 -8.12 3.12 18.96
CA ASN A 148 -8.38 1.99 19.87
C ASN A 148 -9.07 2.42 21.19
N SER A 149 -8.93 3.67 21.59
CA SER A 149 -9.54 4.23 22.82
C SER A 149 -10.88 4.92 22.58
N LEU A 150 -11.44 4.85 21.37
CA LEU A 150 -12.77 5.41 21.11
C LEU A 150 -13.82 4.75 22.00
N PRO A 151 -14.68 5.53 22.67
CA PRO A 151 -15.75 4.99 23.48
C PRO A 151 -16.69 4.11 22.67
N ALA A 152 -17.22 3.06 23.29
CA ALA A 152 -18.25 2.22 22.66
C ALA A 152 -19.47 3.09 22.27
N GLY A 153 -19.97 2.90 21.05
CA GLY A 153 -21.09 3.70 20.52
C GLY A 153 -20.71 5.03 19.87
N THR A 154 -19.41 5.39 19.83
CA THR A 154 -18.95 6.57 19.07
C THR A 154 -19.20 6.41 17.57
N LEU A 155 -19.07 5.19 17.06
CA LEU A 155 -19.33 4.82 15.67
C LEU A 155 -20.49 3.83 15.60
N PRO A 156 -21.19 3.73 14.44
CA PRO A 156 -22.25 2.76 14.23
C PRO A 156 -21.78 1.31 14.44
N PRO A 157 -22.67 0.41 14.87
CA PRO A 157 -22.33 -1.00 15.06
C PRO A 157 -21.73 -1.63 13.81
N GLY A 158 -20.62 -2.36 13.97
CA GLY A 158 -19.90 -3.03 12.88
C GLY A 158 -19.01 -2.16 12.04
N VAL A 159 -18.98 -0.85 12.24
CA VAL A 159 -18.08 0.09 11.56
C VAL A 159 -16.75 0.17 12.29
N LYS A 160 -15.66 -0.07 11.57
CA LYS A 160 -14.29 0.01 12.10
C LYS A 160 -13.44 0.94 11.26
N PRO A 161 -12.86 1.99 11.86
CA PRO A 161 -11.88 2.82 11.19
C PRO A 161 -10.56 2.07 11.02
N ALA A 162 -9.87 2.29 9.91
CA ALA A 162 -8.57 1.72 9.62
C ALA A 162 -7.56 2.84 9.35
N LEU A 163 -6.36 2.71 9.90
CA LEU A 163 -5.27 3.62 9.60
C LEU A 163 -4.69 3.29 8.22
N GLY A 164 -4.44 4.31 7.40
CA GLY A 164 -3.83 4.18 6.08
C GLY A 164 -2.38 3.68 6.12
N PRO A 165 -1.73 3.52 4.97
CA PRO A 165 -0.35 3.06 4.88
C PRO A 165 0.62 4.03 5.58
N ASP A 166 1.79 3.51 5.97
CA ASP A 166 2.89 4.28 6.55
C ASP A 166 3.73 4.93 5.44
N ALA A 167 3.11 5.82 4.70
CA ALA A 167 3.70 6.49 3.55
C ALA A 167 3.16 7.93 3.42
N THR A 168 3.92 8.77 2.73
CA THR A 168 3.45 10.09 2.29
C THR A 168 2.74 10.00 0.93
N ALA A 169 2.06 11.06 0.53
CA ALA A 169 1.44 11.15 -0.80
C ALA A 169 2.48 11.05 -1.94
N LEU A 170 3.74 11.42 -1.68
CA LEU A 170 4.85 11.33 -2.63
C LEU A 170 5.43 9.90 -2.73
N GLY A 171 5.06 9.01 -1.82
CA GLY A 171 5.50 7.61 -1.80
C GLY A 171 4.96 6.74 -2.95
N GLN A 172 4.09 7.25 -3.81
CA GLN A 172 3.55 6.55 -4.99
C GLN A 172 4.59 6.49 -6.11
N VAL A 173 5.53 5.57 -6.03
CA VAL A 173 6.74 5.57 -6.86
C VAL A 173 6.69 4.65 -8.07
N TYR A 174 5.78 3.67 -8.08
CA TYR A 174 5.73 2.67 -9.16
C TYR A 174 4.30 2.37 -9.58
N TRP A 175 3.94 2.81 -10.78
CA TRP A 175 2.66 2.53 -11.42
C TRP A 175 2.82 1.46 -12.47
N TYR A 176 1.89 0.52 -12.55
CA TYR A 176 1.90 -0.57 -13.54
C TYR A 176 0.48 -0.93 -13.98
N THR A 177 0.40 -1.56 -15.14
CA THR A 177 -0.85 -2.13 -15.68
C THR A 177 -0.67 -3.61 -15.94
N LEU A 178 -1.75 -4.36 -15.83
CA LEU A 178 -1.82 -5.76 -16.21
C LEU A 178 -2.34 -5.89 -17.64
N GLU A 179 -1.63 -6.64 -18.44
CA GLU A 179 -1.96 -6.90 -19.84
C GLU A 179 -1.73 -8.39 -20.14
N GLY A 180 -2.69 -8.98 -20.87
CA GLY A 180 -2.43 -10.27 -21.50
C GLY A 180 -1.39 -10.11 -22.62
N ARG A 181 -0.43 -11.03 -22.70
CA ARG A 181 0.58 -11.03 -23.74
C ARG A 181 0.70 -12.41 -24.38
N ASP A 182 0.94 -12.43 -25.70
CA ASP A 182 1.30 -13.65 -26.39
C ASP A 182 2.72 -14.13 -26.00
N PRO A 183 3.13 -15.35 -26.39
CA PRO A 183 4.48 -15.86 -26.15
C PRO A 183 5.58 -14.96 -26.75
N GLN A 184 5.27 -14.14 -27.74
CA GLN A 184 6.18 -13.19 -28.37
C GLN A 184 6.25 -11.85 -27.61
N GLY A 185 5.38 -11.69 -26.61
CA GLY A 185 5.35 -10.50 -25.72
C GLY A 185 4.48 -9.35 -26.22
N ASN A 186 3.67 -9.54 -27.26
CA ASN A 186 2.76 -8.51 -27.77
C ASN A 186 1.47 -8.49 -26.93
N PRO A 187 0.88 -7.32 -26.66
CA PRO A 187 -0.42 -7.25 -25.99
C PRO A 187 -1.51 -7.94 -26.81
N THR A 188 -2.25 -8.87 -26.19
CA THR A 188 -3.29 -9.65 -26.87
C THR A 188 -4.67 -9.02 -26.75
N GLY A 189 -4.92 -8.13 -25.77
CA GLY A 189 -6.25 -7.60 -25.50
C GLY A 189 -7.25 -8.70 -25.09
N GLY A 190 -8.52 -8.32 -24.95
CA GLY A 190 -9.64 -9.28 -24.78
C GLY A 190 -9.77 -9.94 -23.41
N TRP A 191 -8.96 -9.57 -22.44
CA TRP A 191 -9.09 -10.04 -21.06
C TRP A 191 -10.24 -9.34 -20.35
N ASP A 192 -11.04 -10.11 -19.62
CA ASP A 192 -12.09 -9.56 -18.78
C ASP A 192 -11.47 -8.73 -17.63
N LEU A 193 -11.99 -7.51 -17.46
CA LEU A 193 -11.52 -6.58 -16.43
C LEU A 193 -11.76 -7.09 -14.99
N GLN A 194 -12.78 -7.92 -14.79
CA GLN A 194 -13.08 -8.55 -13.51
C GLN A 194 -12.07 -9.64 -13.18
N GLU A 195 -11.65 -10.38 -14.21
CA GLU A 195 -10.64 -11.43 -14.08
C GLU A 195 -9.24 -10.84 -13.83
N LEU A 196 -8.84 -9.83 -14.61
CA LEU A 196 -7.60 -9.08 -14.39
C LEU A 196 -7.57 -8.45 -12.99
N ARG A 197 -8.71 -7.90 -12.51
CA ARG A 197 -8.78 -7.35 -11.15
C ARG A 197 -8.61 -8.44 -10.09
N SER A 198 -9.16 -9.61 -10.30
CA SER A 198 -8.97 -10.76 -9.39
C SER A 198 -7.50 -11.20 -9.34
N ILE A 199 -6.83 -11.27 -10.48
CA ILE A 199 -5.39 -11.56 -10.56
C ILE A 199 -4.57 -10.48 -9.83
N GLN A 200 -4.91 -9.20 -10.04
CA GLN A 200 -4.27 -8.09 -9.36
C GLN A 200 -4.39 -8.21 -7.84
N ASP A 201 -5.62 -8.39 -7.33
CA ASP A 201 -5.90 -8.34 -5.90
C ASP A 201 -5.37 -9.56 -5.14
N TRP A 202 -5.36 -10.76 -5.77
CA TRP A 202 -5.05 -12.01 -5.08
C TRP A 202 -3.65 -12.56 -5.36
N TYR A 203 -3.00 -12.16 -6.45
CA TYR A 203 -1.67 -12.66 -6.81
C TYR A 203 -0.63 -11.54 -6.90
N VAL A 204 -0.84 -10.56 -7.79
CA VAL A 204 0.18 -9.55 -8.09
C VAL A 204 0.41 -8.63 -6.91
N ARG A 205 -0.66 -8.15 -6.28
CA ARG A 205 -0.61 -7.29 -5.10
C ARG A 205 0.21 -7.92 -3.98
N TYR A 206 -0.11 -9.14 -3.60
CA TYR A 206 0.62 -9.86 -2.53
C TYR A 206 2.08 -10.11 -2.88
N GLY A 207 2.34 -10.50 -4.12
CA GLY A 207 3.70 -10.72 -4.59
C GLY A 207 4.56 -9.44 -4.58
N LEU A 208 3.99 -8.30 -4.96
CA LEU A 208 4.70 -7.02 -4.94
C LEU A 208 4.81 -6.41 -3.53
N MET A 209 3.84 -6.66 -2.65
CA MET A 209 3.92 -6.26 -1.23
C MET A 209 5.07 -6.95 -0.48
N ALA A 210 5.56 -8.08 -0.98
CA ALA A 210 6.72 -8.76 -0.41
C ALA A 210 8.06 -8.06 -0.74
N ALA A 211 8.05 -7.02 -1.57
CA ALA A 211 9.24 -6.23 -1.84
C ALA A 211 9.64 -5.41 -0.60
N GLU A 212 10.93 -5.36 -0.32
CA GLU A 212 11.49 -4.53 0.74
C GLU A 212 11.16 -3.06 0.51
N SER A 213 10.92 -2.31 1.59
CA SER A 213 10.59 -0.89 1.61
C SER A 213 9.21 -0.52 1.03
N ILE A 214 8.35 -1.49 0.71
CA ILE A 214 6.99 -1.24 0.24
C ILE A 214 6.01 -1.24 1.42
N SER A 215 5.22 -0.17 1.52
CA SER A 215 4.16 -0.01 2.51
C SER A 215 2.85 -0.63 2.03
N GLU A 216 2.48 -0.35 0.80
CA GLU A 216 1.22 -0.80 0.21
C GLU A 216 1.34 -0.97 -1.31
N VAL A 217 0.53 -1.85 -1.85
CA VAL A 217 0.23 -1.93 -3.28
C VAL A 217 -1.27 -1.78 -3.44
N ALA A 218 -1.70 -0.62 -3.92
CA ALA A 218 -3.10 -0.31 -4.14
C ALA A 218 -3.52 -0.70 -5.56
N SER A 219 -4.66 -1.37 -5.70
CA SER A 219 -5.22 -1.76 -7.00
C SER A 219 -6.08 -0.65 -7.58
N VAL A 220 -5.97 -0.40 -8.87
CA VAL A 220 -6.71 0.64 -9.61
C VAL A 220 -7.32 0.04 -10.87
N GLY A 221 -8.56 0.43 -11.17
CA GLY A 221 -9.28 -0.04 -12.37
C GLY A 221 -9.90 -1.42 -12.23
N GLY A 222 -10.60 -1.84 -13.28
CA GLY A 222 -11.35 -3.09 -13.32
C GLY A 222 -12.52 -3.17 -12.33
N TYR A 223 -13.06 -4.36 -12.16
CA TYR A 223 -14.20 -4.64 -11.29
C TYR A 223 -13.86 -5.72 -10.27
N VAL A 224 -14.13 -5.46 -9.00
CA VAL A 224 -14.07 -6.50 -7.97
C VAL A 224 -15.22 -7.48 -8.18
N LYS A 225 -14.92 -8.77 -8.21
CA LYS A 225 -15.91 -9.84 -8.36
C LYS A 225 -16.66 -10.05 -7.05
N GLU A 226 -17.99 -10.09 -7.10
CA GLU A 226 -18.83 -10.38 -5.95
C GLU A 226 -19.99 -11.31 -6.30
N TYR A 227 -20.52 -12.02 -5.31
CA TYR A 227 -21.79 -12.73 -5.44
C TYR A 227 -22.93 -11.73 -5.39
N GLN A 228 -23.76 -11.71 -6.41
CA GLN A 228 -24.97 -10.90 -6.48
C GLN A 228 -26.19 -11.80 -6.28
N ILE A 229 -27.06 -11.38 -5.39
CA ILE A 229 -28.29 -12.11 -5.03
C ILE A 229 -29.44 -11.17 -5.32
N ASP A 230 -30.00 -11.29 -6.52
CA ASP A 230 -31.09 -10.46 -6.99
C ASP A 230 -32.42 -11.10 -6.55
N VAL A 231 -33.01 -10.57 -5.49
CA VAL A 231 -34.23 -11.11 -4.90
C VAL A 231 -35.44 -10.75 -5.74
N ASP A 232 -36.36 -11.72 -5.92
CA ASP A 232 -37.66 -11.53 -6.54
C ASP A 232 -38.71 -11.15 -5.47
N PRO A 233 -39.22 -9.89 -5.48
CA PRO A 233 -40.22 -9.47 -4.50
C PRO A 233 -41.53 -10.24 -4.58
N ASP A 234 -41.90 -10.79 -5.75
CA ASP A 234 -43.15 -11.55 -5.92
C ASP A 234 -43.00 -12.95 -5.32
N ALA A 235 -41.87 -13.62 -5.56
CA ALA A 235 -41.50 -14.87 -4.94
C ALA A 235 -41.42 -14.75 -3.39
N MET A 236 -40.78 -13.66 -2.92
CA MET A 236 -40.73 -13.40 -1.47
C MET A 236 -42.09 -13.23 -0.86
N ARG A 237 -43.04 -12.54 -1.50
CA ARG A 237 -44.42 -12.38 -1.06
C ARG A 237 -45.17 -13.71 -1.09
N ALA A 238 -45.01 -14.51 -2.14
CA ALA A 238 -45.64 -15.80 -2.29
C ALA A 238 -45.24 -16.78 -1.18
N HIS A 239 -43.98 -16.75 -0.76
CA HIS A 239 -43.45 -17.60 0.30
C HIS A 239 -43.46 -16.95 1.69
N ASN A 240 -44.02 -15.73 1.81
CA ASN A 240 -44.03 -14.94 3.04
C ASN A 240 -42.65 -14.87 3.71
N VAL A 241 -41.62 -14.47 2.92
CA VAL A 241 -40.23 -14.30 3.32
C VAL A 241 -39.84 -12.85 3.24
N THR A 242 -39.12 -12.34 4.23
CA THR A 242 -38.58 -10.99 4.29
C THR A 242 -37.15 -10.93 3.75
N LEU A 243 -36.73 -9.76 3.31
CA LEU A 243 -35.33 -9.54 2.86
C LEU A 243 -34.32 -9.82 3.99
N GLU A 244 -34.70 -9.54 5.23
CA GLU A 244 -33.85 -9.79 6.40
C GLU A 244 -33.65 -11.30 6.62
N GLU A 245 -34.68 -12.13 6.39
CA GLU A 245 -34.55 -13.59 6.47
C GLU A 245 -33.60 -14.13 5.41
N VAL A 246 -33.67 -13.62 4.16
CA VAL A 246 -32.73 -13.98 3.08
C VAL A 246 -31.30 -13.57 3.46
N PHE A 247 -31.10 -12.32 3.90
CA PHE A 247 -29.79 -11.84 4.33
C PHE A 247 -29.20 -12.68 5.47
N LYS A 248 -30.01 -13.01 6.48
CA LYS A 248 -29.60 -13.83 7.60
C LYS A 248 -29.23 -15.25 7.16
N ALA A 249 -30.01 -15.85 6.26
CA ALA A 249 -29.75 -17.19 5.74
C ALA A 249 -28.39 -17.25 5.00
N VAL A 250 -28.16 -16.33 4.09
CA VAL A 250 -26.88 -16.26 3.34
C VAL A 250 -25.71 -16.00 4.27
N LYS A 251 -25.85 -15.10 5.25
CA LYS A 251 -24.82 -14.85 6.24
C LYS A 251 -24.49 -16.07 7.09
N MET A 252 -25.50 -16.83 7.49
CA MET A 252 -25.34 -18.03 8.32
C MET A 252 -24.83 -19.23 7.53
N SER A 253 -25.07 -19.29 6.23
CA SER A 253 -24.56 -20.35 5.36
C SER A 253 -23.07 -20.22 5.02
N ASN A 254 -22.45 -19.06 5.29
CA ASN A 254 -21.03 -18.81 5.05
C ASN A 254 -20.24 -18.84 6.36
N LEU A 255 -20.33 -19.94 7.10
CA LEU A 255 -19.68 -20.12 8.39
C LEU A 255 -19.09 -21.53 8.50
N ASP A 256 -17.80 -21.60 8.76
CA ASP A 256 -17.17 -22.84 9.22
C ASP A 256 -17.46 -23.03 10.73
N VAL A 257 -17.92 -24.21 11.08
CA VAL A 257 -18.16 -24.58 12.49
C VAL A 257 -17.12 -25.61 12.91
N GLY A 258 -16.26 -25.23 13.84
CA GLY A 258 -15.40 -26.18 14.53
C GLY A 258 -16.21 -27.04 15.50
N ALA A 259 -16.12 -28.37 15.38
CA ALA A 259 -16.66 -29.28 16.31
C ALA A 259 -15.57 -29.96 17.17
N ARG A 260 -15.97 -30.81 18.11
CA ARG A 260 -15.04 -31.56 18.94
C ARG A 260 -14.35 -32.67 18.15
N THR A 261 -13.31 -33.24 18.74
CA THR A 261 -12.70 -34.48 18.29
C THR A 261 -13.49 -35.70 18.72
N ILE A 262 -13.47 -36.74 17.92
CA ILE A 262 -13.97 -38.08 18.22
C ILE A 262 -12.78 -39.02 18.25
N GLU A 263 -12.64 -39.79 19.35
CA GLU A 263 -11.67 -40.86 19.47
C GLU A 263 -12.26 -42.19 19.00
N ILE A 264 -11.69 -42.77 17.94
CA ILE A 264 -12.07 -44.11 17.43
C ILE A 264 -10.77 -44.93 17.30
N ASN A 265 -10.74 -46.09 17.94
CA ASN A 265 -9.58 -47.01 17.88
C ASN A 265 -8.25 -46.37 18.27
N ARG A 266 -8.22 -45.51 19.28
CA ARG A 266 -7.05 -44.73 19.75
C ARG A 266 -6.51 -43.69 18.72
N VAL A 267 -7.32 -43.32 17.75
CA VAL A 267 -7.04 -42.25 16.79
C VAL A 267 -8.07 -41.14 17.03
N GLU A 268 -7.55 -39.94 17.15
CA GLU A 268 -8.37 -38.73 17.32
C GLU A 268 -8.75 -38.15 15.94
N TYR A 269 -10.04 -38.07 15.66
CA TYR A 269 -10.60 -37.47 14.45
C TYR A 269 -11.15 -36.09 14.76
N ILE A 270 -10.70 -35.08 14.03
CA ILE A 270 -11.22 -33.72 14.14
C ILE A 270 -12.45 -33.61 13.24
N ILE A 271 -13.58 -33.21 13.84
CA ILE A 271 -14.81 -32.94 13.08
C ILE A 271 -14.80 -31.47 12.68
N ARG A 272 -14.98 -31.22 11.40
CA ARG A 272 -15.14 -29.85 10.84
C ARG A 272 -16.45 -29.79 10.07
N GLY A 273 -17.28 -28.78 10.39
CA GLY A 273 -18.40 -28.39 9.55
C GLY A 273 -17.90 -27.39 8.51
N LEU A 274 -17.67 -27.85 7.29
CA LEU A 274 -17.26 -27.00 6.17
C LEU A 274 -18.50 -26.26 5.66
N GLY A 275 -18.55 -24.95 5.83
CA GLY A 275 -19.72 -24.12 5.48
C GLY A 275 -19.35 -22.87 4.69
N PHE A 276 -18.07 -22.67 4.31
CA PHE A 276 -17.73 -21.55 3.44
C PHE A 276 -18.26 -21.75 2.02
N ILE A 277 -18.79 -20.67 1.46
CA ILE A 277 -19.28 -20.61 0.09
C ILE A 277 -18.09 -20.66 -0.87
N GLU A 278 -18.06 -21.67 -1.76
CA GLU A 278 -17.05 -21.83 -2.80
C GLU A 278 -17.62 -21.55 -4.20
N LYS A 279 -18.90 -21.82 -4.41
CA LYS A 279 -19.58 -21.71 -5.72
C LYS A 279 -21.01 -21.16 -5.57
N ILE A 280 -21.57 -20.70 -6.67
CA ILE A 280 -22.93 -20.17 -6.74
C ILE A 280 -23.95 -21.13 -6.15
N ALA A 281 -23.85 -22.43 -6.47
CA ALA A 281 -24.76 -23.44 -5.98
C ALA A 281 -24.83 -23.54 -4.45
N ASP A 282 -23.77 -23.20 -3.72
CA ASP A 282 -23.76 -23.22 -2.25
C ASP A 282 -24.63 -22.10 -1.70
N VAL A 283 -24.65 -20.93 -2.36
CA VAL A 283 -25.57 -19.83 -2.02
C VAL A 283 -27.01 -20.20 -2.39
N GLU A 284 -27.22 -20.73 -3.60
CA GLU A 284 -28.55 -21.12 -4.10
C GLU A 284 -29.24 -22.15 -3.23
N GLN A 285 -28.48 -23.08 -2.66
CA GLN A 285 -28.99 -24.15 -1.78
C GLN A 285 -29.09 -23.75 -0.32
N SER A 286 -28.78 -22.51 0.04
CA SER A 286 -28.95 -22.02 1.40
C SER A 286 -30.44 -21.98 1.76
N VAL A 287 -30.80 -22.58 2.90
CA VAL A 287 -32.18 -22.61 3.36
C VAL A 287 -32.55 -21.31 4.07
N VAL A 288 -33.55 -20.61 3.55
CA VAL A 288 -34.03 -19.34 4.11
C VAL A 288 -35.07 -19.60 5.21
N LYS A 289 -36.03 -20.50 4.95
CA LYS A 289 -37.14 -20.80 5.84
C LYS A 289 -37.65 -22.24 5.61
N VAL A 290 -38.24 -22.82 6.61
CA VAL A 290 -38.99 -24.07 6.46
C VAL A 290 -40.46 -23.78 6.70
N SER A 291 -41.31 -24.05 5.71
CA SER A 291 -42.79 -23.92 5.80
C SER A 291 -43.42 -25.27 5.53
N ASP A 292 -44.28 -25.71 6.39
CA ASP A 292 -44.98 -26.99 6.27
C ASP A 292 -44.07 -28.21 5.99
N ASN A 293 -42.91 -28.25 6.66
CA ASN A 293 -41.82 -29.21 6.45
C ASN A 293 -41.14 -29.17 5.08
N VAL A 294 -41.39 -28.14 4.27
CA VAL A 294 -40.74 -27.93 2.97
C VAL A 294 -39.72 -26.82 3.13
N PRO A 295 -38.41 -27.04 2.83
CA PRO A 295 -37.43 -26.01 2.86
C PRO A 295 -37.59 -25.07 1.65
N ILE A 296 -37.51 -23.76 1.90
CA ILE A 296 -37.45 -22.70 0.90
C ILE A 296 -36.00 -22.27 0.79
N TYR A 297 -35.43 -22.40 -0.41
CA TYR A 297 -34.03 -22.09 -0.68
C TYR A 297 -33.89 -20.67 -1.25
N VAL A 298 -32.66 -20.15 -1.24
CA VAL A 298 -32.35 -18.86 -1.87
C VAL A 298 -32.72 -18.86 -3.36
N LYS A 299 -32.45 -19.94 -4.11
CA LYS A 299 -32.82 -20.09 -5.52
C LYS A 299 -34.32 -19.97 -5.81
N ASP A 300 -35.19 -20.23 -4.83
CA ASP A 300 -36.64 -20.14 -4.97
C ASP A 300 -37.12 -18.68 -4.82
N LEU A 301 -36.26 -17.79 -4.32
CA LEU A 301 -36.56 -16.40 -3.97
C LEU A 301 -35.67 -15.39 -4.72
N ALA A 302 -34.57 -15.83 -5.34
CA ALA A 302 -33.58 -14.95 -5.90
C ALA A 302 -32.79 -15.61 -7.04
N HIS A 303 -32.28 -14.79 -7.93
CA HIS A 303 -31.27 -15.19 -8.90
C HIS A 303 -29.87 -14.92 -8.33
N VAL A 304 -29.01 -15.93 -8.34
CA VAL A 304 -27.63 -15.81 -7.84
C VAL A 304 -26.66 -15.81 -8.99
N SER A 305 -25.82 -14.80 -9.06
CA SER A 305 -24.80 -14.64 -10.12
C SER A 305 -23.48 -14.12 -9.55
N LEU A 306 -22.42 -14.22 -10.37
CA LEU A 306 -21.18 -13.48 -10.14
C LEU A 306 -21.23 -12.20 -10.96
N GLY A 307 -21.09 -11.07 -10.31
CA GLY A 307 -21.18 -9.77 -10.96
C GLY A 307 -20.11 -8.79 -10.50
N PRO A 308 -20.03 -7.62 -11.12
CA PRO A 308 -19.11 -6.57 -10.78
C PRO A 308 -19.60 -5.79 -9.55
N ALA A 309 -18.72 -5.60 -8.56
CA ALA A 309 -18.99 -4.67 -7.47
C ALA A 309 -19.06 -3.23 -7.99
N LEU A 310 -19.77 -2.37 -7.26
CA LEU A 310 -19.81 -0.94 -7.54
C LEU A 310 -18.38 -0.37 -7.49
N ARG A 311 -17.93 0.20 -8.60
CA ARG A 311 -16.62 0.86 -8.69
C ARG A 311 -16.74 2.37 -8.57
N ARG A 312 -15.67 3.01 -8.11
CA ARG A 312 -15.56 4.47 -7.94
C ARG A 312 -14.53 5.12 -8.84
N GLY A 313 -13.74 4.32 -9.54
CA GLY A 313 -12.70 4.80 -10.42
C GLY A 313 -12.41 3.81 -11.54
N ALA A 314 -11.78 4.31 -12.58
CA ALA A 314 -11.33 3.54 -13.72
C ALA A 314 -9.87 3.89 -14.01
N LEU A 315 -9.14 2.95 -14.61
CA LEU A 315 -7.82 3.18 -15.14
C LEU A 315 -7.90 3.05 -16.66
N ASP A 316 -7.41 4.05 -17.36
CA ASP A 316 -7.30 4.04 -18.81
C ASP A 316 -5.83 3.93 -19.24
N LYS A 317 -5.58 3.18 -20.29
CA LYS A 317 -4.29 3.10 -20.97
C LYS A 317 -4.48 3.11 -22.48
N GLY A 318 -4.10 4.20 -23.10
CA GLY A 318 -4.18 4.33 -24.56
C GLY A 318 -5.58 4.31 -25.12
N GLY A 319 -6.59 4.80 -24.40
CA GLY A 319 -8.00 4.84 -24.81
C GLY A 319 -8.76 3.55 -24.51
N ALA A 320 -8.17 2.60 -23.80
CA ALA A 320 -8.83 1.37 -23.36
C ALA A 320 -8.81 1.24 -21.85
N GLU A 321 -9.89 0.73 -21.29
CA GLU A 321 -9.99 0.46 -19.86
C GLU A 321 -9.01 -0.64 -19.46
N SER A 322 -8.33 -0.45 -18.34
CA SER A 322 -7.25 -1.32 -17.88
C SER A 322 -7.34 -1.58 -16.37
N VAL A 323 -6.57 -2.56 -15.92
CA VAL A 323 -6.37 -2.87 -14.50
C VAL A 323 -4.89 -2.69 -14.19
N GLY A 324 -4.59 -2.15 -13.03
CA GLY A 324 -3.21 -1.99 -12.59
C GLY A 324 -3.12 -1.73 -11.10
N GLY A 325 -1.98 -1.26 -10.71
CA GLY A 325 -1.75 -0.90 -9.33
C GLY A 325 -0.69 0.17 -9.18
N VAL A 326 -0.63 0.71 -7.99
CA VAL A 326 0.39 1.64 -7.55
C VAL A 326 1.07 1.09 -6.30
N ALA A 327 2.39 0.99 -6.35
CA ALA A 327 3.17 0.63 -5.18
C ALA A 327 3.65 1.89 -4.46
N VAL A 328 3.48 1.88 -3.16
CA VAL A 328 3.75 2.99 -2.26
C VAL A 328 4.93 2.63 -1.38
N VAL A 329 5.97 3.44 -1.40
CA VAL A 329 7.17 3.28 -0.56
C VAL A 329 6.87 3.75 0.85
N ARG A 330 7.45 3.06 1.82
CA ARG A 330 7.35 3.39 3.24
C ARG A 330 8.06 4.70 3.54
N TYR A 331 7.51 5.48 4.48
CA TYR A 331 8.09 6.73 4.93
C TYR A 331 9.54 6.54 5.41
N GLY A 332 10.45 7.40 4.94
CA GLY A 332 11.87 7.36 5.29
C GLY A 332 12.71 6.35 4.50
N GLU A 333 12.09 5.56 3.61
CA GLU A 333 12.80 4.61 2.75
C GLU A 333 13.15 5.21 1.40
N ASN A 334 14.27 4.77 0.82
CA ASN A 334 14.74 5.27 -0.47
C ASN A 334 13.93 4.66 -1.63
N PRO A 335 13.27 5.48 -2.49
CA PRO A 335 12.49 5.00 -3.63
C PRO A 335 13.30 4.22 -4.67
N HIS A 336 14.56 4.54 -4.88
CA HIS A 336 15.36 3.91 -5.95
C HIS A 336 15.59 2.41 -5.74
N PRO A 337 16.08 1.92 -4.57
CA PRO A 337 16.14 0.49 -4.28
C PRO A 337 14.76 -0.18 -4.31
N ALA A 338 13.73 0.47 -3.78
CA ALA A 338 12.36 -0.05 -3.78
C ALA A 338 11.85 -0.32 -5.20
N ILE A 339 12.01 0.62 -6.13
CA ILE A 339 11.65 0.46 -7.55
C ILE A 339 12.44 -0.68 -8.20
N LYS A 340 13.74 -0.80 -7.88
CA LYS A 340 14.57 -1.88 -8.40
C LYS A 340 14.09 -3.26 -7.94
N ASN A 341 13.74 -3.39 -6.67
CA ASN A 341 13.17 -4.60 -6.09
C ASN A 341 11.80 -4.94 -6.72
N LEU A 342 10.92 -3.95 -6.87
CA LEU A 342 9.64 -4.12 -7.55
C LEU A 342 9.80 -4.59 -8.99
N ARG A 343 10.72 -4.00 -9.77
CA ARG A 343 11.00 -4.42 -11.15
C ARG A 343 11.55 -5.84 -11.23
N ALA A 344 12.36 -6.25 -10.26
CA ALA A 344 12.87 -7.61 -10.20
C ALA A 344 11.75 -8.63 -9.93
N LEU A 345 10.81 -8.30 -9.04
CA LEU A 345 9.65 -9.13 -8.74
C LEU A 345 8.63 -9.13 -9.88
N SER A 346 8.29 -7.98 -10.45
CA SER A 346 7.32 -7.90 -11.56
C SER A 346 7.75 -8.72 -12.78
N ARG A 347 9.06 -8.82 -13.07
CA ARG A 347 9.60 -9.69 -14.12
C ARG A 347 9.40 -11.18 -13.84
N LYS A 348 9.31 -11.60 -12.58
CA LYS A 348 9.00 -13.00 -12.22
C LYS A 348 7.53 -13.30 -12.48
N PHE A 349 6.62 -12.37 -12.16
CA PHE A 349 5.18 -12.54 -12.41
C PHE A 349 4.83 -12.47 -13.91
N GLY A 350 5.52 -11.66 -14.70
CA GLY A 350 5.29 -11.57 -16.14
C GLY A 350 5.86 -12.73 -16.96
N ARG A 351 6.47 -13.75 -16.32
CA ARG A 351 6.97 -14.98 -16.96
C ARG A 351 6.22 -16.23 -16.51
N ALA A 352 5.35 -16.12 -15.55
CA ALA A 352 4.49 -17.20 -15.05
C ALA A 352 3.09 -17.09 -15.69
#